data_34bd4bb55f8decf22fe2a7912682fbc8
#
_entry.id   34bd4bb55f8decf22fe2a7912682fbc8
#
_cell.length_a   1.000
_cell.length_b   1.000
_cell.length_c   1.000
_cell.angle_alpha   90.00
_cell.angle_beta   90.00
_cell.angle_gamma   90.00
#
_symmetry.space_group_name_H-M   'P 1'
#
loop_
_entity.id
_entity.type
_entity.pdbx_description
1 polymer ?
#
loop_
_entity_poly.entity_id
_entity_poly.type
_entity_poly.pdbx_seq_one_letter_code
_entity_poly.pdbx_strand_id
1 'polypeptide(L)'
;ALGAVFLAGVLFFIMSITRLRRWMLDSIPLNLRIAMGAGVGLFIGFIGLKNGGLIVANSATFLSLGDFTNPETILAAFGFLIICSLSVRNAPGAILIGVMLVTVLSVFLGLIEFRGLVSMPPSIAPTFMKMDILGALDVAMLSVVMSFLFVNLFDTAGTCLLYTSPSPRDS
;
A
#
# COMPACT_ATOMS: atom_id res chain seq x y z
N ALA A 1 -2.42 -13.39 13.67
CA ALA A 1 -2.39 -12.39 12.57
C ALA A 1 -3.03 -12.93 11.29
N LEU A 2 -2.57 -14.07 10.72
CA LEU A 2 -3.11 -14.64 9.47
C LEU A 2 -4.62 -14.93 9.53
N GLY A 3 -5.12 -15.48 10.64
CA GLY A 3 -6.54 -15.74 10.84
C GLY A 3 -7.39 -14.47 10.85
N ALA A 4 -6.89 -13.37 11.44
CA ALA A 4 -7.60 -12.09 11.47
C ALA A 4 -7.72 -11.47 10.07
N VAL A 5 -6.65 -11.52 9.27
CA VAL A 5 -6.67 -11.04 7.88
C VAL A 5 -7.63 -11.88 7.03
N PHE A 6 -7.63 -13.19 7.20
CA PHE A 6 -8.54 -14.09 6.50
C PHE A 6 -10.02 -13.80 6.83
N LEU A 7 -10.34 -13.67 8.12
CA LEU A 7 -11.69 -13.32 8.57
C LEU A 7 -12.12 -11.95 8.04
N ALA A 8 -11.25 -10.94 8.10
CA ALA A 8 -11.53 -9.63 7.53
C ALA A 8 -11.78 -9.72 6.01
N GLY A 9 -11.02 -10.55 5.29
CA GLY A 9 -11.22 -10.80 3.87
C GLY A 9 -12.55 -11.48 3.55
N VAL A 10 -12.92 -12.49 4.33
CA VAL A 10 -14.23 -13.19 4.19
C VAL A 10 -15.38 -12.23 4.46
N LEU A 11 -15.32 -11.44 5.54
CA LEU A 11 -16.33 -10.43 5.85
C LEU A 11 -16.44 -9.39 4.75
N PHE A 12 -15.29 -8.90 4.25
CA PHE A 12 -15.27 -7.96 3.13
C PHE A 12 -15.89 -8.56 1.85
N PHE A 13 -15.62 -9.84 1.56
CA PHE A 13 -16.22 -10.54 0.43
C PHE A 13 -17.73 -10.66 0.56
N ILE A 14 -18.24 -11.03 1.74
CA ILE A 14 -19.68 -11.08 2.02
C ILE A 14 -20.31 -9.69 1.85
N MET A 15 -19.68 -8.64 2.37
CA MET A 15 -20.14 -7.26 2.20
C MET A 15 -20.10 -6.80 0.74
N SER A 16 -19.16 -7.31 -0.04
CA SER A 16 -19.03 -6.96 -1.47
C SER A 16 -20.13 -7.59 -2.33
N ILE A 17 -20.55 -8.81 -2.01
CA ILE A 17 -21.68 -9.49 -2.68
C ILE A 17 -23.01 -8.85 -2.28
N THR A 18 -23.15 -8.44 -1.03
CA THR A 18 -24.33 -7.74 -0.55
C THR A 18 -24.29 -6.27 -0.99
N ARG A 19 -25.47 -5.68 -1.26
CA ARG A 19 -25.57 -4.24 -1.60
C ARG A 19 -25.20 -3.32 -0.44
N LEU A 20 -24.80 -3.88 0.69
CA LEU A 20 -24.42 -3.18 1.92
C LEU A 20 -23.24 -2.23 1.69
N ARG A 21 -22.24 -2.66 0.91
CA ARG A 21 -21.09 -1.83 0.53
C ARG A 21 -21.55 -0.55 -0.20
N ARG A 22 -22.45 -0.66 -1.18
CA ARG A 22 -22.96 0.50 -1.91
C ARG A 22 -23.72 1.44 -0.98
N TRP A 23 -24.57 0.90 -0.12
CA TRP A 23 -25.31 1.68 0.86
C TRP A 23 -24.40 2.44 1.83
N MET A 24 -23.34 1.80 2.32
CA MET A 24 -22.35 2.44 3.19
C MET A 24 -21.59 3.56 2.45
N LEU A 25 -21.17 3.32 1.19
CA LEU A 25 -20.48 4.32 0.40
C LEU A 25 -21.38 5.52 0.08
N ASP A 26 -22.64 5.29 -0.22
CA ASP A 26 -23.60 6.36 -0.53
C ASP A 26 -23.96 7.18 0.71
N SER A 27 -23.84 6.62 1.91
CA SER A 27 -24.05 7.32 3.18
C SER A 27 -22.90 8.27 3.55
N ILE A 28 -21.73 8.16 2.91
CA ILE A 28 -20.55 8.98 3.21
C ILE A 28 -20.57 10.24 2.33
N PRO A 29 -20.54 11.46 2.92
CA PRO A 29 -20.46 12.71 2.15
C PRO A 29 -19.24 12.75 1.22
N LEU A 30 -19.38 13.36 0.06
CA LEU A 30 -18.32 13.44 -0.97
C LEU A 30 -17.01 14.02 -0.41
N ASN A 31 -17.09 15.08 0.39
CA ASN A 31 -15.92 15.70 1.01
C ASN A 31 -15.13 14.73 1.90
N LEU A 32 -15.85 13.88 2.65
CA LEU A 32 -15.21 12.88 3.51
C LEU A 32 -14.56 11.77 2.67
N ARG A 33 -15.17 11.38 1.56
CA ARG A 33 -14.57 10.41 0.64
C ARG A 33 -13.27 10.92 0.03
N ILE A 34 -13.24 12.19 -0.41
CA ILE A 34 -12.02 12.82 -0.95
C ILE A 34 -10.93 12.88 0.13
N ALA A 35 -11.28 13.27 1.35
CA ALA A 35 -10.35 13.32 2.47
C ALA A 35 -9.78 11.95 2.82
N MET A 36 -10.59 10.88 2.77
CA MET A 36 -10.12 9.51 2.96
C MET A 36 -9.13 9.07 1.87
N GLY A 37 -9.43 9.37 0.59
CA GLY A 37 -8.51 9.10 -0.51
C GLY A 37 -7.16 9.81 -0.34
N ALA A 38 -7.17 11.07 0.04
CA ALA A 38 -5.96 11.82 0.36
C ALA A 38 -5.20 11.21 1.55
N GLY A 39 -5.92 10.79 2.60
CA GLY A 39 -5.33 10.14 3.78
C GLY A 39 -4.64 8.82 3.44
N VAL A 40 -5.27 7.97 2.63
CA VAL A 40 -4.68 6.71 2.15
C VAL A 40 -3.45 7.01 1.29
N GLY A 41 -3.50 7.99 0.40
CA GLY A 41 -2.36 8.40 -0.42
C GLY A 41 -1.16 8.86 0.42
N LEU A 42 -1.40 9.69 1.43
CA LEU A 42 -0.38 10.13 2.38
C LEU A 42 0.20 8.97 3.20
N PHE A 43 -0.65 8.03 3.62
CA PHE A 43 -0.22 6.84 4.37
C PHE A 43 0.69 5.93 3.53
N ILE A 44 0.32 5.66 2.28
CA ILE A 44 1.15 4.90 1.34
C ILE A 44 2.48 5.64 1.07
N GLY A 45 2.42 6.95 0.87
CA GLY A 45 3.61 7.79 0.71
C GLY A 45 4.52 7.72 1.94
N PHE A 46 3.98 7.77 3.15
CA PHE A 46 4.73 7.61 4.38
C PHE A 46 5.41 6.24 4.49
N ILE A 47 4.70 5.16 4.17
CA ILE A 47 5.29 3.81 4.13
C ILE A 47 6.42 3.75 3.09
N GLY A 48 6.25 4.35 1.93
CA GLY A 48 7.28 4.44 0.90
C GLY A 48 8.54 5.17 1.39
N LEU A 49 8.39 6.31 2.06
CA LEU A 49 9.50 7.07 2.65
C LEU A 49 10.21 6.29 3.74
N LYS A 50 9.46 5.55 4.56
CA LYS A 50 10.01 4.68 5.61
C LYS A 50 10.80 3.51 5.00
N ASN A 51 10.25 2.82 4.02
CA ASN A 51 10.92 1.69 3.37
C ASN A 51 12.12 2.14 2.53
N GLY A 52 12.08 3.35 1.97
CA GLY A 52 13.19 3.96 1.28
C GLY A 52 14.30 4.49 2.21
N GLY A 53 14.15 4.36 3.53
CA GLY A 53 15.14 4.81 4.52
C GLY A 53 15.25 6.32 4.68
N LEU A 54 14.35 7.11 4.07
CA LEU A 54 14.32 8.57 4.24
C LEU A 54 13.78 8.97 5.61
N ILE A 55 12.89 8.15 6.18
CA ILE A 55 12.33 8.33 7.50
C ILE A 55 12.59 7.05 8.31
N VAL A 56 13.19 7.21 9.49
CA VAL A 56 13.46 6.11 10.42
C VAL A 56 12.77 6.33 11.76
N ALA A 57 12.47 5.23 12.45
CA ALA A 57 11.89 5.31 13.79
C ALA A 57 12.92 5.79 14.80
N ASN A 58 12.54 6.74 15.64
CA ASN A 58 13.36 7.26 16.74
C ASN A 58 12.57 7.13 18.05
N SER A 59 13.22 6.65 19.09
CA SER A 59 12.58 6.43 20.40
C SER A 59 12.15 7.72 21.10
N ALA A 60 12.79 8.87 20.81
CA ALA A 60 12.49 10.14 21.46
C ALA A 60 11.44 10.96 20.69
N THR A 61 11.50 10.97 19.35
CA THR A 61 10.66 11.81 18.48
C THR A 61 9.70 11.01 17.60
N PHE A 62 9.64 9.69 17.78
CA PHE A 62 8.93 8.70 16.94
C PHE A 62 9.44 8.62 15.50
N LEU A 63 9.84 9.73 14.91
CA LEU A 63 10.35 9.83 13.55
C LEU A 63 11.58 10.74 13.52
N SER A 64 12.58 10.32 12.77
CA SER A 64 13.75 11.13 12.42
C SER A 64 14.09 10.97 10.95
N LEU A 65 14.85 11.92 10.43
CA LEU A 65 15.43 11.78 9.10
C LEU A 65 16.38 10.60 9.08
N GLY A 66 16.34 9.83 8.01
CA GLY A 66 17.24 8.73 7.77
C GLY A 66 18.65 9.19 7.45
N ASP A 67 19.54 8.23 7.35
CA ASP A 67 20.94 8.47 7.03
C ASP A 67 21.09 8.57 5.50
N PHE A 68 21.34 9.81 5.02
CA PHE A 68 21.58 10.09 3.59
C PHE A 68 22.99 9.69 3.11
N THR A 69 23.83 9.15 3.98
CA THR A 69 25.12 8.56 3.56
C THR A 69 24.93 7.16 2.97
N ASN A 70 23.82 6.49 3.29
CA ASN A 70 23.50 5.18 2.73
C ASN A 70 23.13 5.27 1.24
N PRO A 71 23.80 4.53 0.37
CA PRO A 71 23.53 4.57 -1.07
C PRO A 71 22.11 4.12 -1.43
N GLU A 72 21.50 3.25 -0.64
CA GLU A 72 20.11 2.81 -0.81
C GLU A 72 19.11 3.95 -0.62
N THR A 73 19.33 4.79 0.41
CA THR A 73 18.49 5.96 0.72
C THR A 73 18.59 7.03 -0.37
N ILE A 74 19.82 7.28 -0.86
CA ILE A 74 20.07 8.22 -1.97
C ILE A 74 19.36 7.74 -3.23
N LEU A 75 19.46 6.44 -3.52
CA LEU A 75 18.86 5.84 -4.70
C LEU A 75 17.33 5.87 -4.64
N ALA A 76 16.75 5.63 -3.46
CA ALA A 76 15.31 5.75 -3.25
C ALA A 76 14.81 7.18 -3.45
N ALA A 77 15.53 8.18 -2.90
CA ALA A 77 15.21 9.59 -3.09
C ALA A 77 15.31 10.01 -4.57
N PHE A 78 16.35 9.57 -5.26
CA PHE A 78 16.56 9.83 -6.68
C PHE A 78 15.46 9.19 -7.54
N GLY A 79 15.10 7.95 -7.25
CA GLY A 79 14.00 7.25 -7.92
C GLY A 79 12.66 7.97 -7.73
N PHE A 80 12.38 8.45 -6.52
CA PHE A 80 11.19 9.24 -6.24
C PHE A 80 11.13 10.53 -7.07
N LEU A 81 12.24 11.27 -7.14
CA LEU A 81 12.33 12.49 -7.96
C LEU A 81 12.11 12.22 -9.45
N ILE A 82 12.65 11.11 -9.97
CA ILE A 82 12.45 10.70 -11.37
C ILE A 82 10.97 10.41 -11.62
N ILE A 83 10.33 9.61 -10.75
CA ILE A 83 8.91 9.27 -10.90
C ILE A 83 8.06 10.54 -10.87
N CYS A 84 8.32 11.45 -9.93
CA CYS A 84 7.61 12.74 -9.87
C CYS A 84 7.81 13.56 -11.16
N SER A 85 9.04 13.66 -11.66
CA SER A 85 9.34 14.40 -12.89
C SER A 85 8.64 13.82 -14.12
N LEU A 86 8.63 12.48 -14.26
CA LEU A 86 7.94 11.81 -15.34
C LEU A 86 6.41 11.92 -15.21
N SER A 87 5.91 11.87 -14.00
CA SER A 87 4.47 12.01 -13.72
C SER A 87 3.97 13.40 -14.09
N VAL A 88 4.70 14.46 -13.76
CA VAL A 88 4.37 15.84 -14.16
C VAL A 88 4.36 16.02 -15.68
N ARG A 89 5.21 15.27 -16.40
CA ARG A 89 5.26 15.24 -17.86
C ARG A 89 4.15 14.39 -18.50
N ASN A 90 3.25 13.81 -17.70
CA ASN A 90 2.21 12.88 -18.17
C ASN A 90 2.76 11.72 -19.01
N ALA A 91 3.99 11.25 -18.71
CA ALA A 91 4.58 10.14 -19.43
C ALA A 91 3.80 8.84 -19.11
N PRO A 92 3.33 8.09 -20.11
CA PRO A 92 2.63 6.83 -19.87
C PRO A 92 3.58 5.85 -19.19
N GLY A 93 3.16 5.26 -18.07
CA GLY A 93 3.98 4.31 -17.32
C GLY A 93 5.13 4.92 -16.51
N ALA A 94 5.05 6.21 -16.13
CA ALA A 94 6.07 6.92 -15.33
C ALA A 94 6.56 6.13 -14.12
N ILE A 95 5.65 5.49 -13.39
CA ILE A 95 5.97 4.67 -12.21
C ILE A 95 6.79 3.44 -12.63
N LEU A 96 6.37 2.74 -13.68
CA LEU A 96 7.06 1.54 -14.16
C LEU A 96 8.48 1.87 -14.63
N ILE A 97 8.61 2.94 -15.42
CA ILE A 97 9.92 3.42 -15.90
C ILE A 97 10.82 3.78 -14.72
N GLY A 98 10.31 4.51 -13.75
CA GLY A 98 11.08 4.89 -12.56
C GLY A 98 11.54 3.68 -11.74
N VAL A 99 10.65 2.72 -11.49
CA VAL A 99 11.00 1.49 -10.76
C VAL A 99 12.04 0.67 -11.52
N MET A 100 11.85 0.47 -12.83
CA MET A 100 12.83 -0.26 -13.67
C MET A 100 14.20 0.42 -13.65
N LEU A 101 14.25 1.73 -13.78
CA LEU A 101 15.50 2.49 -13.79
C LEU A 101 16.23 2.36 -12.45
N VAL A 102 15.52 2.53 -11.33
CA VAL A 102 16.10 2.37 -9.98
C VAL A 102 16.59 0.94 -9.76
N THR A 103 15.83 -0.06 -10.20
CA THR A 103 16.24 -1.47 -10.08
C THR A 103 17.51 -1.76 -10.86
N VAL A 104 17.58 -1.32 -12.10
CA VAL A 104 18.78 -1.49 -12.93
C VAL A 104 19.99 -0.80 -12.28
N LEU A 105 19.78 0.42 -11.79
CA LEU A 105 20.85 1.18 -11.13
C LEU A 105 21.30 0.51 -9.82
N SER A 106 20.40 -0.06 -9.04
CA SER A 106 20.71 -0.83 -7.82
C SER A 106 21.57 -2.06 -8.11
N VAL A 107 21.30 -2.75 -9.21
CA VAL A 107 22.09 -3.92 -9.64
C VAL A 107 23.48 -3.46 -10.10
N PHE A 108 23.58 -2.37 -10.87
CA PHE A 108 24.88 -1.84 -11.32
C PHE A 108 25.76 -1.36 -10.16
N LEU A 109 25.17 -0.78 -9.13
CA LEU A 109 25.87 -0.35 -7.92
C LEU A 109 26.21 -1.50 -6.97
N GLY A 110 25.77 -2.73 -7.29
CA GLY A 110 26.02 -3.91 -6.45
C GLY A 110 25.26 -3.90 -5.11
N LEU A 111 24.23 -3.07 -4.99
CA LEU A 111 23.40 -2.98 -3.79
C LEU A 111 22.44 -4.17 -3.66
N ILE A 112 22.10 -4.80 -4.79
CA ILE A 112 21.21 -5.95 -4.86
C ILE A 112 21.91 -7.06 -5.63
N GLU A 113 21.98 -8.25 -5.03
CA GLU A 113 22.42 -9.45 -5.73
C GLU A 113 21.39 -9.86 -6.78
N PHE A 114 21.76 -9.82 -8.03
CA PHE A 114 20.90 -10.29 -9.11
C PHE A 114 20.83 -11.83 -9.10
N ARG A 115 19.77 -12.39 -8.54
CA ARG A 115 19.53 -13.85 -8.46
C ARG A 115 18.74 -14.42 -9.64
N GLY A 116 18.66 -13.69 -10.75
CA GLY A 116 17.91 -14.09 -11.94
C GLY A 116 16.53 -13.45 -12.03
N LEU A 117 15.96 -13.48 -13.24
CA LEU A 117 14.64 -12.89 -13.54
C LEU A 117 13.48 -13.74 -13.04
N VAL A 118 13.71 -15.03 -12.83
CA VAL A 118 12.68 -15.98 -12.39
C VAL A 118 13.27 -16.88 -11.32
N SER A 119 12.65 -16.91 -10.16
CA SER A 119 12.95 -17.88 -9.10
C SER A 119 11.71 -18.73 -8.81
N MET A 120 11.92 -19.97 -8.38
CA MET A 120 10.80 -20.78 -7.91
C MET A 120 10.14 -20.10 -6.70
N PRO A 121 8.80 -20.00 -6.66
CA PRO A 121 8.12 -19.44 -5.49
C PRO A 121 8.48 -20.27 -4.25
N PRO A 122 8.69 -19.62 -3.09
CA PRO A 122 8.95 -20.31 -1.84
C PRO A 122 7.76 -21.23 -1.51
N SER A 123 8.02 -22.34 -0.86
CA SER A 123 6.98 -23.30 -0.51
C SER A 123 5.94 -22.63 0.41
N ILE A 124 4.67 -22.74 0.02
CA ILE A 124 3.53 -22.21 0.79
C ILE A 124 3.16 -23.13 1.96
N ALA A 125 3.75 -24.36 1.99
CA ALA A 125 3.44 -25.38 2.98
C ALA A 125 3.49 -24.93 4.46
N PRO A 126 4.41 -24.05 4.91
CA PRO A 126 4.44 -23.61 6.31
C PRO A 126 3.29 -22.67 6.69
N THR A 127 2.65 -22.01 5.72
CA THR A 127 1.55 -21.07 5.96
C THR A 127 0.20 -21.57 5.50
N PHE A 128 0.21 -22.61 4.63
CA PHE A 128 -1.01 -23.18 4.07
C PHE A 128 -1.82 -23.90 5.15
N MET A 129 -3.05 -23.49 5.34
CA MET A 129 -4.01 -24.00 6.34
C MET A 129 -3.55 -23.94 7.82
N LYS A 130 -2.52 -23.21 8.16
CA LYS A 130 -2.11 -22.92 9.55
C LYS A 130 -2.76 -21.66 10.12
N MET A 131 -3.93 -21.30 9.61
CA MET A 131 -4.72 -20.19 10.10
C MET A 131 -5.46 -20.61 11.36
N ASP A 132 -5.12 -20.02 12.50
CA ASP A 132 -5.88 -20.15 13.73
C ASP A 132 -7.12 -19.25 13.65
N ILE A 133 -8.21 -19.82 13.13
CA ILE A 133 -9.50 -19.13 12.95
C ILE A 133 -10.19 -18.97 14.31
N LEU A 134 -10.04 -19.96 15.21
CA LEU A 134 -10.63 -19.93 16.54
C LEU A 134 -9.98 -18.86 17.41
N GLY A 135 -8.66 -18.73 17.36
CA GLY A 135 -7.94 -17.66 18.03
C GLY A 135 -8.22 -16.27 17.42
N ALA A 136 -8.63 -16.20 16.16
CA ALA A 136 -9.02 -14.93 15.52
C ALA A 136 -10.44 -14.47 15.89
N LEU A 137 -11.28 -15.34 16.44
CA LEU A 137 -12.61 -15.03 16.97
C LEU A 137 -12.56 -14.54 18.44
N ASP A 138 -11.39 -14.53 19.06
CA ASP A 138 -11.24 -13.96 20.39
C ASP A 138 -11.58 -12.45 20.39
N VAL A 139 -12.21 -11.99 21.47
CA VAL A 139 -12.69 -10.60 21.62
C VAL A 139 -11.57 -9.58 21.39
N ALA A 140 -10.33 -9.89 21.81
CA ALA A 140 -9.18 -9.06 21.58
C ALA A 140 -8.80 -8.96 20.08
N MET A 141 -8.97 -10.05 19.33
CA MET A 141 -8.70 -10.10 17.89
C MET A 141 -9.84 -9.54 17.05
N LEU A 142 -11.04 -9.49 17.56
CA LEU A 142 -12.20 -8.95 16.84
C LEU A 142 -11.99 -7.46 16.49
N SER A 143 -11.38 -6.68 17.37
CA SER A 143 -11.04 -5.28 17.09
C SER A 143 -10.05 -5.15 15.94
N VAL A 144 -9.08 -6.07 15.84
CA VAL A 144 -8.10 -6.14 14.75
C VAL A 144 -8.79 -6.52 13.43
N VAL A 145 -9.69 -7.51 13.45
CA VAL A 145 -10.48 -7.92 12.28
C VAL A 145 -11.32 -6.76 11.76
N MET A 146 -11.98 -6.03 12.67
CA MET A 146 -12.79 -4.85 12.32
C MET A 146 -11.91 -3.73 11.75
N SER A 147 -10.74 -3.48 12.32
CA SER A 147 -9.79 -2.50 11.80
C SER A 147 -9.35 -2.84 10.37
N PHE A 148 -8.99 -4.09 10.10
CA PHE A 148 -8.66 -4.54 8.75
C PHE A 148 -9.84 -4.44 7.78
N LEU A 149 -11.06 -4.75 8.24
CA LEU A 149 -12.27 -4.61 7.44
C LEU A 149 -12.48 -3.15 7.03
N PHE A 150 -12.37 -2.21 7.98
CA PHE A 150 -12.52 -0.77 7.70
C PHE A 150 -11.43 -0.26 6.77
N VAL A 151 -10.17 -0.65 6.99
CA VAL A 151 -9.07 -0.26 6.10
C VAL A 151 -9.34 -0.74 4.68
N ASN A 152 -9.70 -2.02 4.48
CA ASN A 152 -10.03 -2.57 3.17
C ASN A 152 -11.22 -1.85 2.51
N LEU A 153 -12.24 -1.49 3.31
CA LEU A 153 -13.42 -0.80 2.81
C LEU A 153 -13.08 0.61 2.36
N PHE A 154 -12.29 1.35 3.13
CA PHE A 154 -11.87 2.71 2.79
C PHE A 154 -10.88 2.74 1.64
N ASP A 155 -9.93 1.81 1.57
CA ASP A 155 -8.98 1.69 0.47
C ASP A 155 -9.71 1.43 -0.85
N THR A 156 -10.66 0.50 -0.84
CA THR A 156 -11.48 0.22 -2.02
C THR A 156 -12.41 1.37 -2.37
N ALA A 157 -12.93 2.10 -1.37
CA ALA A 157 -13.74 3.31 -1.62
C ALA A 157 -12.91 4.41 -2.27
N GLY A 158 -11.70 4.65 -1.77
CA GLY A 158 -10.77 5.65 -2.32
C GLY A 158 -10.38 5.34 -3.77
N THR A 159 -10.02 4.10 -4.04
CA THR A 159 -9.64 3.67 -5.40
C THR A 159 -10.82 3.73 -6.37
N CYS A 160 -12.01 3.28 -5.99
CA CYS A 160 -13.19 3.38 -6.85
C CYS A 160 -13.51 4.82 -7.23
N LEU A 161 -13.35 5.77 -6.31
CA LEU A 161 -13.64 7.19 -6.58
C LEU A 161 -12.63 7.82 -7.53
N LEU A 162 -11.36 7.46 -7.41
CA LEU A 162 -10.30 7.95 -8.30
C LEU A 162 -10.51 7.50 -9.75
N TYR A 163 -11.08 6.29 -9.95
CA TYR A 163 -11.31 5.75 -11.29
C TYR A 163 -12.71 6.06 -11.86
N THR A 164 -13.68 6.45 -11.03
CA THR A 164 -15.06 6.71 -11.46
C THR A 164 -15.43 8.19 -11.47
N SER A 165 -14.56 9.09 -10.98
CA SER A 165 -14.76 10.51 -11.14
C SER A 165 -14.68 10.86 -12.63
N PRO A 166 -15.71 11.52 -13.23
CA PRO A 166 -15.64 11.95 -14.62
C PRO A 166 -14.43 12.85 -14.81
N SER A 167 -13.65 12.57 -15.85
CA SER A 167 -12.52 13.41 -16.22
C SER A 167 -13.01 14.84 -16.48
N PRO A 168 -12.26 15.89 -16.08
CA PRO A 168 -12.61 17.27 -16.45
C PRO A 168 -12.72 17.53 -17.96
N ARG A 169 -12.42 16.51 -18.79
CA ARG A 169 -12.56 16.56 -20.25
C ARG A 169 -13.95 16.14 -20.75
N ASP A 170 -14.83 15.64 -19.86
CA ASP A 170 -16.17 15.18 -20.22
C ASP A 170 -17.26 16.22 -19.90
N SER A 171 -16.86 17.47 -19.55
CA SER A 171 -17.74 18.63 -19.32
C SER A 171 -17.54 19.72 -20.37
#